data_4a535ac96a720c6001f94869de43dc16
#
_entry.id   4a535ac96a720c6001f94869de43dc16
#
_cell.length_a   1.000
_cell.length_b   1.000
_cell.length_c   1.000
_cell.angle_alpha   90.00
_cell.angle_beta   90.00
_cell.angle_gamma   90.00
#
_symmetry.space_group_name_H-M   'P 1'
#
loop_
_entity.id
_entity.type
_entity.pdbx_description
1 polymer ?
#
loop_
_entity_poly.entity_id
_entity_poly.type
_entity_poly.pdbx_seq_one_letter_code
_entity_poly.pdbx_strand_id
1 'polypeptide(L)'
;MRLAVVGNPSNRRVSLFASAVLHAGLPAPSVFPWRDVLVSGRVPGPGALVRIDSAGEDAEVDLLLRELGGGRPGRPAEHGEILATAAAFAGLRTALGRIRAGGGVLLSQPADILTMTDKPRCHALLAEAGIPVPPALPVSVDGYSSLRAAMDDARWGRVFVKPAHGSSASGVLALAAAGRRVTAVTSAELSDGRVFNNLRVRRYDDEATIRAIVDRLAPDGLHVERWFPKAALDGRVLDLRVVVIAGRPRHVVVRTSRSPMTNLHLGNARGDVAAVRAAAGERAWAAGIQTCARVAACFPRTLHVGVDLMFGAGWRDHAVAEVNAFGDLLPGVLADGLDTYGAQVAALVDGWAGAACAT
;
A
#
# COMPACT_ATOMS: atom_id res chain seq x y z
N MET A 1 -4.30 11.67 -27.79
CA MET A 1 -4.58 11.38 -26.37
C MET A 1 -3.87 12.44 -25.52
N ARG A 2 -4.58 13.17 -24.64
CA ARG A 2 -3.99 14.18 -23.76
C ARG A 2 -3.84 13.60 -22.36
N LEU A 3 -2.60 13.37 -21.92
CA LEU A 3 -2.29 12.79 -20.62
C LEU A 3 -1.94 13.88 -19.59
N ALA A 4 -2.38 13.71 -18.36
CA ALA A 4 -2.01 14.51 -17.23
C ALA A 4 -1.61 13.62 -16.05
N VAL A 5 -0.68 14.10 -15.22
CA VAL A 5 -0.25 13.42 -13.99
C VAL A 5 -0.44 14.38 -12.82
N VAL A 6 -1.19 13.97 -11.83
CA VAL A 6 -1.15 14.60 -10.49
C VAL A 6 -0.09 13.87 -9.68
N GLY A 7 0.98 14.56 -9.30
CA GLY A 7 2.13 13.94 -8.61
C GLY A 7 3.15 14.96 -8.15
N ASN A 8 4.09 14.53 -7.33
CA ASN A 8 5.23 15.37 -6.94
C ASN A 8 6.26 15.36 -8.09
N PRO A 9 6.62 16.50 -8.71
CA PRO A 9 7.47 16.54 -9.91
C PRO A 9 8.83 15.87 -9.74
N SER A 10 9.40 15.91 -8.55
CA SER A 10 10.66 15.26 -8.19
C SER A 10 10.53 13.75 -7.99
N ASN A 11 9.30 13.21 -7.91
CA ASN A 11 9.10 11.79 -7.66
C ASN A 11 9.42 10.96 -8.91
N ARG A 12 10.17 9.90 -8.71
CA ARG A 12 10.58 8.98 -9.77
C ARG A 12 9.42 8.35 -10.53
N ARG A 13 8.23 8.21 -9.93
CA ARG A 13 7.03 7.69 -10.62
C ARG A 13 6.62 8.62 -11.75
N VAL A 14 6.60 9.92 -11.49
CA VAL A 14 6.21 10.94 -12.48
C VAL A 14 7.17 10.92 -13.68
N SER A 15 8.49 10.89 -13.43
CA SER A 15 9.49 10.86 -14.50
C SER A 15 9.46 9.56 -15.31
N LEU A 16 9.27 8.39 -14.66
CA LEU A 16 9.19 7.10 -15.35
C LEU A 16 7.93 7.00 -16.20
N PHE A 17 6.78 7.46 -15.70
CA PHE A 17 5.55 7.50 -16.51
C PHE A 17 5.69 8.45 -17.69
N ALA A 18 6.24 9.64 -17.50
CA ALA A 18 6.49 10.59 -18.59
C ALA A 18 7.43 10.00 -19.65
N SER A 19 8.47 9.30 -19.23
CA SER A 19 9.38 8.59 -20.13
C SER A 19 8.66 7.50 -20.93
N ALA A 20 7.82 6.68 -20.28
CA ALA A 20 7.04 5.66 -20.97
C ALA A 20 6.07 6.24 -22.01
N VAL A 21 5.44 7.38 -21.70
CA VAL A 21 4.56 8.11 -22.62
C VAL A 21 5.33 8.57 -23.87
N LEU A 22 6.51 9.16 -23.68
CA LEU A 22 7.38 9.61 -24.78
C LEU A 22 7.88 8.44 -25.62
N HIS A 23 8.28 7.34 -25.02
CA HIS A 23 8.69 6.11 -25.73
C HIS A 23 7.56 5.51 -26.58
N ALA A 24 6.31 5.69 -26.17
CA ALA A 24 5.15 5.30 -26.96
C ALA A 24 4.81 6.30 -28.11
N GLY A 25 5.63 7.30 -28.35
CA GLY A 25 5.41 8.31 -29.38
C GLY A 25 4.28 9.32 -29.06
N LEU A 26 3.87 9.41 -27.81
CA LEU A 26 2.81 10.30 -27.36
C LEU A 26 3.38 11.64 -26.84
N PRO A 27 2.60 12.73 -26.89
CA PRO A 27 3.01 14.01 -26.29
C PRO A 27 3.28 13.86 -24.78
N ALA A 28 4.27 14.59 -24.26
CA ALA A 28 4.58 14.62 -22.86
C ALA A 28 3.33 14.93 -21.99
N PRO A 29 3.13 14.23 -20.87
CA PRO A 29 2.00 14.50 -19.99
C PRO A 29 2.15 15.83 -19.28
N SER A 30 1.05 16.56 -19.08
CA SER A 30 1.05 17.76 -18.23
C SER A 30 1.13 17.33 -16.77
N VAL A 31 2.06 17.92 -16.01
CA VAL A 31 2.21 17.63 -14.57
C VAL A 31 1.48 18.66 -13.73
N PHE A 32 0.69 18.19 -12.79
CA PHE A 32 -0.04 18.96 -11.78
C PHE A 32 0.55 18.59 -10.40
N PRO A 33 1.42 19.42 -9.83
CA PRO A 33 2.02 19.15 -8.53
C PRO A 33 0.96 19.01 -7.43
N TRP A 34 1.14 18.05 -6.53
CA TRP A 34 0.24 17.91 -5.37
C TRP A 34 0.13 19.21 -4.56
N ARG A 35 1.23 19.94 -4.42
CA ARG A 35 1.25 21.25 -3.77
C ARG A 35 0.24 22.23 -4.40
N ASP A 36 0.21 22.31 -5.73
CA ASP A 36 -0.71 23.19 -6.45
C ASP A 36 -2.18 22.77 -6.28
N VAL A 37 -2.44 21.46 -6.27
CA VAL A 37 -3.78 20.91 -5.99
C VAL A 37 -4.25 21.31 -4.58
N LEU A 38 -3.33 21.27 -3.60
CA LEU A 38 -3.65 21.54 -2.19
C LEU A 38 -3.80 23.02 -1.90
N VAL A 39 -2.92 23.86 -2.43
CA VAL A 39 -2.85 25.31 -2.12
C VAL A 39 -3.79 26.11 -3.03
N SER A 40 -3.68 25.92 -4.35
CA SER A 40 -4.44 26.75 -5.33
C SER A 40 -5.65 26.04 -5.93
N GLY A 41 -5.84 24.75 -5.67
CA GLY A 41 -6.91 23.97 -6.29
C GLY A 41 -6.70 23.70 -7.77
N ARG A 42 -5.49 23.89 -8.30
CA ARG A 42 -5.16 23.62 -9.71
C ARG A 42 -5.21 22.14 -10.00
N VAL A 43 -6.16 21.73 -10.86
CA VAL A 43 -6.40 20.31 -11.21
C VAL A 43 -6.52 20.14 -12.73
N PRO A 44 -6.31 18.92 -13.26
CA PRO A 44 -6.55 18.63 -14.66
C PRO A 44 -8.03 18.82 -15.04
N GLY A 45 -8.28 19.49 -16.19
CA GLY A 45 -9.62 19.74 -16.70
C GLY A 45 -10.14 18.66 -17.65
N PRO A 46 -11.37 18.87 -18.21
CA PRO A 46 -12.00 17.95 -19.14
C PRO A 46 -11.14 17.60 -20.36
N GLY A 47 -11.30 16.37 -20.88
CA GLY A 47 -10.57 15.83 -22.03
C GLY A 47 -9.14 15.38 -21.71
N ALA A 48 -8.66 15.47 -20.48
CA ALA A 48 -7.41 14.85 -20.05
C ALA A 48 -7.67 13.46 -19.48
N LEU A 49 -6.80 12.48 -19.80
CA LEU A 49 -6.69 11.22 -19.05
C LEU A 49 -5.72 11.47 -17.90
N VAL A 50 -6.20 11.32 -16.68
CA VAL A 50 -5.50 11.75 -15.47
C VAL A 50 -4.97 10.55 -14.71
N ARG A 51 -3.65 10.43 -14.64
CA ARG A 51 -2.98 9.57 -13.68
C ARG A 51 -2.85 10.33 -12.35
N ILE A 52 -3.23 9.69 -11.26
CA ILE A 52 -2.97 10.18 -9.91
C ILE A 52 -1.85 9.33 -9.33
N ASP A 53 -0.76 9.98 -8.91
CA ASP A 53 0.38 9.33 -8.29
C ASP A 53 0.40 9.57 -6.77
N SER A 54 1.28 8.86 -6.05
CA SER A 54 1.43 9.02 -4.60
C SER A 54 1.71 10.47 -4.21
N ALA A 55 1.03 10.94 -3.18
CA ALA A 55 1.34 12.22 -2.52
C ALA A 55 2.52 12.12 -1.53
N GLY A 56 2.99 10.91 -1.24
CA GLY A 56 4.10 10.66 -0.30
C GLY A 56 5.46 11.13 -0.82
N GLU A 57 6.46 11.02 0.07
CA GLU A 57 7.87 11.39 -0.19
C GLU A 57 8.09 12.91 -0.36
N ASP A 58 7.17 13.75 0.16
CA ASP A 58 7.27 15.20 0.15
C ASP A 58 6.72 15.76 1.48
N ALA A 59 7.58 16.38 2.27
CA ALA A 59 7.25 16.84 3.62
C ALA A 59 6.26 18.02 3.63
N GLU A 60 6.30 18.90 2.61
CA GLU A 60 5.35 20.01 2.48
C GLU A 60 3.97 19.48 2.11
N VAL A 61 3.89 18.54 1.17
CA VAL A 61 2.63 17.90 0.78
C VAL A 61 2.02 17.13 1.94
N ASP A 62 2.82 16.41 2.73
CA ASP A 62 2.35 15.73 3.95
C ASP A 62 1.75 16.71 4.96
N LEU A 63 2.44 17.82 5.23
CA LEU A 63 1.93 18.88 6.12
C LEU A 63 0.61 19.44 5.60
N LEU A 64 0.54 19.83 4.33
CA LEU A 64 -0.67 20.38 3.72
C LEU A 64 -1.86 19.40 3.75
N LEU A 65 -1.62 18.11 3.55
CA LEU A 65 -2.66 17.08 3.68
C LEU A 65 -3.17 16.98 5.12
N ARG A 66 -2.28 16.97 6.11
CA ARG A 66 -2.66 16.91 7.53
C ARG A 66 -3.44 18.14 7.96
N GLU A 67 -3.04 19.33 7.52
CA GLU A 67 -3.76 20.58 7.78
C GLU A 67 -5.15 20.59 7.14
N LEU A 68 -5.23 20.18 5.87
CA LEU A 68 -6.50 20.08 5.13
C LEU A 68 -7.48 19.10 5.80
N GLY A 69 -6.99 17.98 6.32
CA GLY A 69 -7.82 16.98 6.97
C GLY A 69 -8.06 17.20 8.45
N GLY A 70 -7.13 17.83 9.16
CA GLY A 70 -7.24 18.13 10.59
C GLY A 70 -7.91 19.45 10.93
N GLY A 71 -8.07 20.33 9.94
CA GLY A 71 -8.70 21.65 10.12
C GLY A 71 -7.93 22.62 11.03
N ARG A 72 -6.64 22.34 11.29
CA ARG A 72 -5.76 23.15 12.16
C ARG A 72 -4.37 23.24 11.55
N PRO A 73 -3.67 24.39 11.74
CA PRO A 73 -2.26 24.49 11.41
C PRO A 73 -1.47 23.38 12.14
N GLY A 74 -0.63 22.68 11.38
CA GLY A 74 0.22 21.61 11.90
C GLY A 74 1.67 22.04 12.00
N ARG A 75 2.51 21.21 12.63
CA ARG A 75 3.94 21.32 12.50
C ARG A 75 4.44 20.35 11.41
N PRO A 76 5.55 20.65 10.74
CA PRO A 76 6.21 19.66 9.89
C PRO A 76 6.53 18.40 10.68
N ALA A 77 6.34 17.24 10.07
CA ALA A 77 6.86 15.99 10.62
C ALA A 77 8.37 15.95 10.45
N GLU A 78 9.08 15.43 11.45
CA GLU A 78 10.49 15.12 11.29
C GLU A 78 10.67 13.93 10.33
N HIS A 79 11.87 13.79 9.78
CA HIS A 79 12.13 12.70 8.84
C HIS A 79 11.84 11.32 9.45
N GLY A 80 10.91 10.60 8.84
CA GLY A 80 10.46 9.28 9.31
C GLY A 80 9.43 9.33 10.44
N GLU A 81 9.06 10.48 10.97
CA GLU A 81 8.04 10.58 12.02
C GLU A 81 6.67 10.12 11.52
N ILE A 82 5.99 9.31 12.32
CA ILE A 82 4.61 8.87 12.08
C ILE A 82 3.69 9.81 12.86
N LEU A 83 3.03 10.70 12.13
CA LEU A 83 2.25 11.79 12.73
C LEU A 83 0.92 11.99 12.02
N ALA A 84 -0.20 11.93 12.79
CA ALA A 84 -1.55 12.32 12.36
C ALA A 84 -1.95 11.71 10.99
N THR A 85 -1.74 10.39 10.83
CA THR A 85 -2.02 9.68 9.58
C THR A 85 -3.51 9.69 9.22
N ALA A 86 -4.40 9.73 10.21
CA ALA A 86 -5.84 9.89 9.99
C ALA A 86 -6.18 11.25 9.39
N ALA A 87 -5.54 12.33 9.86
CA ALA A 87 -5.73 13.66 9.29
C ALA A 87 -5.17 13.73 7.86
N ALA A 88 -3.98 13.16 7.60
CA ALA A 88 -3.43 13.09 6.25
C ALA A 88 -4.37 12.35 5.29
N PHE A 89 -4.98 11.25 5.73
CA PHE A 89 -5.98 10.50 4.95
C PHE A 89 -7.26 11.33 4.69
N ALA A 90 -7.75 12.07 5.67
CA ALA A 90 -8.90 12.96 5.49
C ALA A 90 -8.59 14.08 4.49
N GLY A 91 -7.37 14.64 4.53
CA GLY A 91 -6.89 15.61 3.55
C GLY A 91 -6.77 15.04 2.15
N LEU A 92 -6.24 13.82 2.02
CA LEU A 92 -6.18 13.11 0.74
C LEU A 92 -7.58 12.93 0.13
N ARG A 93 -8.58 12.57 0.94
CA ARG A 93 -9.98 12.46 0.50
C ARG A 93 -10.50 13.77 -0.07
N THR A 94 -10.24 14.87 0.61
CA THR A 94 -10.64 16.22 0.15
C THR A 94 -9.93 16.60 -1.15
N ALA A 95 -8.63 16.36 -1.25
CA ALA A 95 -7.84 16.65 -2.45
C ALA A 95 -8.26 15.80 -3.66
N LEU A 96 -8.53 14.51 -3.46
CA LEU A 96 -9.07 13.62 -4.50
C LEU A 96 -10.46 14.07 -4.98
N GLY A 97 -11.28 14.61 -4.08
CA GLY A 97 -12.55 15.24 -4.43
C GLY A 97 -12.37 16.44 -5.37
N ARG A 98 -11.37 17.30 -5.11
CA ARG A 98 -11.03 18.44 -5.99
C ARG A 98 -10.57 17.95 -7.37
N ILE A 99 -9.69 16.93 -7.44
CA ILE A 99 -9.21 16.37 -8.70
C ILE A 99 -10.38 15.81 -9.52
N ARG A 100 -11.32 15.11 -8.90
CA ARG A 100 -12.52 14.58 -9.57
C ARG A 100 -13.40 15.73 -10.10
N ALA A 101 -13.58 16.78 -9.33
CA ALA A 101 -14.37 17.95 -9.73
C ALA A 101 -13.78 18.69 -10.95
N GLY A 102 -12.48 18.52 -11.25
CA GLY A 102 -11.84 19.07 -12.46
C GLY A 102 -12.37 18.49 -13.78
N GLY A 103 -13.06 17.36 -13.75
CA GLY A 103 -13.74 16.78 -14.92
C GLY A 103 -12.83 16.01 -15.89
N GLY A 104 -11.57 15.74 -15.54
CA GLY A 104 -10.70 14.83 -16.29
C GLY A 104 -11.13 13.37 -16.10
N VAL A 105 -10.80 12.51 -17.07
CA VAL A 105 -11.04 11.06 -16.98
C VAL A 105 -9.95 10.43 -16.13
N LEU A 106 -10.32 9.91 -14.96
CA LEU A 106 -9.37 9.40 -13.97
C LEU A 106 -8.99 7.95 -14.29
N LEU A 107 -7.68 7.66 -14.34
CA LEU A 107 -7.14 6.31 -14.52
C LEU A 107 -7.17 5.47 -13.24
N SER A 108 -7.40 6.11 -12.10
CA SER A 108 -7.69 5.47 -10.81
C SER A 108 -8.75 6.30 -10.11
N GLN A 109 -9.86 5.67 -9.69
CA GLN A 109 -10.95 6.39 -9.07
C GLN A 109 -10.61 6.81 -7.65
N PRO A 110 -10.97 8.02 -7.20
CA PRO A 110 -10.79 8.49 -5.84
C PRO A 110 -11.30 7.51 -4.78
N ALA A 111 -12.47 6.92 -4.99
CA ALA A 111 -13.04 5.94 -4.08
C ALA A 111 -12.17 4.68 -3.95
N ASP A 112 -11.57 4.22 -5.05
CA ASP A 112 -10.69 3.06 -5.08
C ASP A 112 -9.36 3.37 -4.37
N ILE A 113 -8.76 4.54 -4.66
CA ILE A 113 -7.54 4.99 -3.96
C ILE A 113 -7.78 5.06 -2.45
N LEU A 114 -8.89 5.67 -2.02
CA LEU A 114 -9.23 5.78 -0.61
C LEU A 114 -9.46 4.40 0.04
N THR A 115 -10.13 3.49 -0.67
CA THR A 115 -10.34 2.13 -0.17
C THR A 115 -9.02 1.39 -0.01
N MET A 116 -8.12 1.45 -0.98
CA MET A 116 -6.80 0.81 -0.89
C MET A 116 -5.88 1.45 0.16
N THR A 117 -6.10 2.71 0.51
CA THR A 117 -5.30 3.43 1.52
C THR A 117 -5.85 3.23 2.94
N ASP A 118 -7.08 2.73 3.08
CA ASP A 118 -7.76 2.42 4.34
C ASP A 118 -7.74 0.91 4.55
N LYS A 119 -6.81 0.40 5.38
CA LYS A 119 -6.61 -1.04 5.57
C LYS A 119 -7.86 -1.78 6.08
N PRO A 120 -8.56 -1.30 7.12
CA PRO A 120 -9.82 -1.92 7.56
C PRO A 120 -10.84 -2.04 6.43
N ARG A 121 -11.06 -0.96 5.69
CA ARG A 121 -12.03 -0.90 4.59
C ARG A 121 -11.63 -1.80 3.42
N CYS A 122 -10.35 -1.78 3.02
CA CYS A 122 -9.84 -2.65 1.97
C CYS A 122 -9.96 -4.13 2.36
N HIS A 123 -9.59 -4.48 3.60
CA HIS A 123 -9.72 -5.83 4.13
C HIS A 123 -11.18 -6.32 4.09
N ALA A 124 -12.13 -5.50 4.56
CA ALA A 124 -13.56 -5.84 4.54
C ALA A 124 -14.06 -6.10 3.11
N LEU A 125 -13.74 -5.20 2.16
CA LEU A 125 -14.08 -5.36 0.74
C LEU A 125 -13.56 -6.68 0.16
N LEU A 126 -12.29 -7.01 0.44
CA LEU A 126 -11.70 -8.26 -0.06
C LEU A 126 -12.34 -9.49 0.57
N ALA A 127 -12.62 -9.46 1.87
CA ALA A 127 -13.28 -10.56 2.57
C ALA A 127 -14.71 -10.80 2.04
N GLU A 128 -15.49 -9.74 1.82
CA GLU A 128 -16.83 -9.81 1.22
C GLU A 128 -16.79 -10.37 -0.21
N ALA A 129 -15.74 -10.06 -0.99
CA ALA A 129 -15.51 -10.61 -2.32
C ALA A 129 -14.99 -12.06 -2.30
N GLY A 130 -14.87 -12.68 -1.13
CA GLY A 130 -14.34 -14.05 -0.97
C GLY A 130 -12.88 -14.18 -1.37
N ILE A 131 -12.11 -13.09 -1.30
CA ILE A 131 -10.66 -13.10 -1.51
C ILE A 131 -10.00 -13.50 -0.20
N PRO A 132 -9.07 -14.47 -0.21
CA PRO A 132 -8.40 -14.89 1.00
C PRO A 132 -7.53 -13.74 1.58
N VAL A 133 -7.86 -13.33 2.79
CA VAL A 133 -7.13 -12.35 3.62
C VAL A 133 -6.89 -12.96 5.00
N PRO A 134 -5.84 -12.56 5.72
CA PRO A 134 -5.70 -12.97 7.13
C PRO A 134 -6.92 -12.53 7.93
N PRO A 135 -7.46 -13.34 8.86
CA PRO A 135 -8.53 -12.89 9.74
C PRO A 135 -8.14 -11.61 10.48
N ALA A 136 -9.06 -10.64 10.59
CA ALA A 136 -8.86 -9.40 11.33
C ALA A 136 -9.71 -9.37 12.60
N LEU A 137 -9.26 -8.63 13.62
CA LEU A 137 -10.08 -8.39 14.81
C LEU A 137 -11.32 -7.57 14.43
N PRO A 138 -12.51 -7.99 14.84
CA PRO A 138 -13.77 -7.30 14.50
C PRO A 138 -14.03 -6.07 15.36
N VAL A 139 -13.10 -5.72 16.25
CA VAL A 139 -13.25 -4.63 17.22
C VAL A 139 -12.22 -3.54 16.97
N SER A 140 -12.59 -2.30 17.30
CA SER A 140 -11.65 -1.18 17.31
C SER A 140 -10.65 -1.34 18.47
N VAL A 141 -9.39 -1.08 18.18
CA VAL A 141 -8.29 -1.09 19.15
C VAL A 141 -7.86 0.35 19.38
N ASP A 142 -8.09 0.85 20.59
CA ASP A 142 -7.82 2.22 21.02
C ASP A 142 -6.52 2.38 21.82
N GLY A 143 -5.79 1.26 22.04
CA GLY A 143 -4.52 1.23 22.73
C GLY A 143 -4.03 -0.18 22.99
N TYR A 144 -2.90 -0.30 23.66
CA TYR A 144 -2.27 -1.58 23.97
C TYR A 144 -3.14 -2.49 24.84
N SER A 145 -3.83 -1.92 25.85
CA SER A 145 -4.66 -2.73 26.76
C SER A 145 -5.84 -3.36 26.03
N SER A 146 -6.54 -2.62 25.19
CA SER A 146 -7.63 -3.16 24.35
C SER A 146 -7.12 -4.14 23.30
N LEU A 147 -5.93 -3.89 22.71
CA LEU A 147 -5.26 -4.85 21.83
C LEU A 147 -5.05 -6.19 22.50
N ARG A 148 -4.47 -6.18 23.73
CA ARG A 148 -4.19 -7.42 24.46
C ARG A 148 -5.47 -8.16 24.84
N ALA A 149 -6.49 -7.46 25.32
CA ALA A 149 -7.79 -8.04 25.62
C ALA A 149 -8.42 -8.71 24.37
N ALA A 150 -8.42 -7.99 23.24
CA ALA A 150 -8.98 -8.54 21.98
C ALA A 150 -8.18 -9.74 21.45
N MET A 151 -6.85 -9.77 21.62
CA MET A 151 -6.02 -10.93 21.28
C MET A 151 -6.34 -12.14 22.17
N ASP A 152 -6.53 -11.93 23.47
CA ASP A 152 -6.86 -12.99 24.44
C ASP A 152 -8.26 -13.55 24.17
N ASP A 153 -9.27 -12.71 23.91
CA ASP A 153 -10.63 -13.11 23.53
C ASP A 153 -10.66 -13.92 22.23
N ALA A 154 -9.89 -13.49 21.23
CA ALA A 154 -9.74 -14.19 19.96
C ALA A 154 -8.85 -15.43 20.05
N ARG A 155 -8.13 -15.63 21.18
CA ARG A 155 -7.11 -16.68 21.36
C ARG A 155 -5.99 -16.61 20.33
N TRP A 156 -5.58 -15.37 19.96
CA TRP A 156 -4.51 -15.13 19.01
C TRP A 156 -3.21 -14.77 19.72
N GLY A 157 -2.30 -15.71 19.81
CA GLY A 157 -0.96 -15.45 20.36
C GLY A 157 -0.04 -14.63 19.44
N ARG A 158 -0.43 -14.40 18.17
CA ARG A 158 0.40 -13.66 17.21
C ARG A 158 -0.47 -12.86 16.26
N VAL A 159 -0.14 -11.57 16.10
CA VAL A 159 -0.85 -10.63 15.23
C VAL A 159 0.11 -9.69 14.49
N PHE A 160 -0.38 -9.12 13.40
CA PHE A 160 0.18 -7.90 12.81
C PHE A 160 -0.70 -6.71 13.21
N VAL A 161 -0.10 -5.72 13.85
CA VAL A 161 -0.74 -4.45 14.19
C VAL A 161 -0.26 -3.44 13.15
N LYS A 162 -1.20 -2.84 12.42
CA LYS A 162 -0.91 -1.93 11.31
C LYS A 162 -1.66 -0.62 11.54
N PRO A 163 -1.04 0.57 11.38
CA PRO A 163 -1.81 1.81 11.27
C PRO A 163 -2.86 1.68 10.17
N ALA A 164 -4.09 2.15 10.42
CA ALA A 164 -5.20 2.07 9.47
C ALA A 164 -4.84 2.76 8.14
N HIS A 165 -4.16 3.89 8.23
CA HIS A 165 -3.67 4.69 7.11
C HIS A 165 -2.15 4.77 7.17
N GLY A 166 -1.47 4.35 6.13
CA GLY A 166 -0.01 4.37 6.07
C GLY A 166 0.52 3.47 4.96
N SER A 167 1.75 3.70 4.56
CA SER A 167 2.46 2.97 3.51
C SER A 167 3.82 2.46 4.00
N SER A 168 4.51 1.67 3.18
CA SER A 168 5.90 1.26 3.39
C SER A 168 6.18 0.56 4.72
N ALA A 169 5.21 -0.17 5.26
CA ALA A 169 5.26 -0.81 6.58
C ALA A 169 5.51 0.16 7.76
N SER A 170 5.25 1.46 7.56
CA SER A 170 5.41 2.46 8.61
C SER A 170 4.49 2.15 9.80
N GLY A 171 5.08 2.04 10.99
CA GLY A 171 4.35 1.74 12.22
C GLY A 171 3.78 0.31 12.33
N VAL A 172 4.14 -0.61 11.44
CA VAL A 172 3.68 -2.01 11.51
C VAL A 172 4.47 -2.76 12.58
N LEU A 173 3.74 -3.47 13.46
CA LEU A 173 4.33 -4.36 14.47
C LEU A 173 3.90 -5.81 14.19
N ALA A 174 4.86 -6.72 14.08
CA ALA A 174 4.62 -8.16 14.18
C ALA A 174 4.74 -8.55 15.65
N LEU A 175 3.60 -8.69 16.34
CA LEU A 175 3.51 -8.88 17.79
C LEU A 175 3.19 -10.34 18.12
N ALA A 176 3.92 -10.87 19.07
CA ALA A 176 3.69 -12.20 19.64
C ALA A 176 3.56 -12.10 21.16
N ALA A 177 2.54 -12.79 21.71
CA ALA A 177 2.27 -12.85 23.12
C ALA A 177 2.04 -14.29 23.58
N ALA A 178 2.67 -14.68 24.69
CA ALA A 178 2.51 -15.98 25.35
C ALA A 178 2.53 -15.79 26.86
N GLY A 179 1.37 -15.77 27.48
CA GLY A 179 1.20 -15.41 28.88
C GLY A 179 1.74 -13.99 29.14
N ARG A 180 2.71 -13.86 30.06
CA ARG A 180 3.34 -12.57 30.42
C ARG A 180 4.48 -12.14 29.46
N ARG A 181 4.89 -13.00 28.54
CA ARG A 181 5.94 -12.66 27.57
C ARG A 181 5.32 -12.02 26.34
N VAL A 182 5.80 -10.84 25.99
CA VAL A 182 5.40 -10.12 24.77
C VAL A 182 6.64 -9.76 24.00
N THR A 183 6.61 -9.92 22.70
CA THR A 183 7.68 -9.51 21.80
C THR A 183 7.08 -8.84 20.58
N ALA A 184 7.76 -7.82 20.06
CA ALA A 184 7.38 -7.18 18.80
C ALA A 184 8.59 -7.06 17.87
N VAL A 185 8.38 -7.34 16.58
CA VAL A 185 9.33 -7.06 15.52
C VAL A 185 8.75 -5.92 14.69
N THR A 186 9.47 -4.81 14.57
CA THR A 186 8.98 -3.60 13.93
C THR A 186 10.13 -2.72 13.44
N SER A 187 9.84 -1.84 12.49
CA SER A 187 10.70 -0.70 12.13
C SER A 187 10.34 0.58 12.89
N ALA A 188 9.28 0.55 13.70
CA ALA A 188 8.89 1.66 14.55
C ALA A 188 9.88 1.82 15.72
N GLU A 189 10.29 3.04 15.98
CA GLU A 189 11.16 3.43 17.08
C GLU A 189 10.53 4.55 17.89
N LEU A 190 10.52 4.40 19.21
CA LEU A 190 10.07 5.43 20.13
C LEU A 190 11.26 6.33 20.50
N SER A 191 11.15 7.63 20.25
CA SER A 191 12.11 8.64 20.65
C SER A 191 11.37 9.89 21.14
N ASP A 192 11.72 10.38 22.34
CA ASP A 192 11.13 11.58 22.93
C ASP A 192 9.58 11.59 22.89
N GLY A 193 8.96 10.44 23.18
CA GLY A 193 7.51 10.26 23.18
C GLY A 193 6.86 10.30 21.80
N ARG A 194 7.64 10.26 20.72
CA ARG A 194 7.21 10.23 19.32
C ARG A 194 7.61 8.92 18.66
N VAL A 195 6.86 8.50 17.65
CA VAL A 195 7.14 7.27 16.92
C VAL A 195 7.69 7.61 15.52
N PHE A 196 8.81 6.97 15.19
CA PHE A 196 9.50 7.13 13.91
C PHE A 196 9.53 5.80 13.17
N ASN A 197 9.40 5.82 11.85
CA ASN A 197 9.71 4.70 10.99
C ASN A 197 11.22 4.70 10.69
N ASN A 198 11.95 3.95 11.46
CA ASN A 198 13.36 3.71 11.23
C ASN A 198 13.48 2.53 10.24
N LEU A 199 14.16 2.70 9.11
CA LEU A 199 14.31 1.65 8.08
C LEU A 199 14.99 0.36 8.58
N ARG A 200 15.36 0.28 9.86
CA ARG A 200 15.92 -0.89 10.52
C ARG A 200 14.86 -1.64 11.31
N VAL A 201 14.68 -2.91 10.98
CA VAL A 201 13.81 -3.80 11.74
C VAL A 201 14.49 -4.13 13.08
N ARG A 202 13.77 -3.91 14.17
CA ARG A 202 14.20 -4.20 15.55
C ARG A 202 13.26 -5.19 16.22
N ARG A 203 13.75 -5.86 17.22
CA ARG A 203 12.97 -6.68 18.13
C ARG A 203 12.93 -6.00 19.50
N TYR A 204 11.73 -5.86 20.03
CA TYR A 204 11.48 -5.41 21.39
C TYR A 204 10.93 -6.57 22.19
N ASP A 205 11.53 -6.78 23.39
CA ASP A 205 11.08 -7.77 24.39
C ASP A 205 10.62 -7.04 25.68
N ASP A 206 10.68 -5.72 25.69
CA ASP A 206 10.17 -4.84 26.73
C ASP A 206 8.74 -4.40 26.43
N GLU A 207 7.81 -4.85 27.30
CA GLU A 207 6.38 -4.58 27.14
C GLU A 207 6.04 -3.09 27.26
N ALA A 208 6.80 -2.31 28.05
CA ALA A 208 6.54 -0.89 28.23
C ALA A 208 6.79 -0.10 26.94
N THR A 209 7.89 -0.40 26.25
CA THR A 209 8.19 0.18 24.92
C THR A 209 7.14 -0.23 23.87
N ILE A 210 6.76 -1.52 23.83
CA ILE A 210 5.74 -2.02 22.90
C ILE A 210 4.41 -1.29 23.15
N ARG A 211 3.99 -1.19 24.42
CA ARG A 211 2.79 -0.45 24.84
C ARG A 211 2.84 1.00 24.36
N ALA A 212 3.93 1.70 24.65
CA ALA A 212 4.08 3.10 24.29
C ALA A 212 3.99 3.33 22.77
N ILE A 213 4.57 2.43 21.95
CA ILE A 213 4.45 2.51 20.48
C ILE A 213 2.99 2.31 20.05
N VAL A 214 2.30 1.27 20.56
CA VAL A 214 0.90 0.99 20.19
C VAL A 214 -0.02 2.13 20.63
N ASP A 215 0.10 2.59 21.88
CA ASP A 215 -0.72 3.67 22.44
C ASP A 215 -0.53 4.99 21.68
N ARG A 216 0.66 5.21 21.09
CA ARG A 216 0.96 6.39 20.28
C ARG A 216 0.36 6.31 18.87
N LEU A 217 0.24 5.11 18.30
CA LEU A 217 -0.33 4.89 16.97
C LEU A 217 -1.86 4.75 16.99
N ALA A 218 -2.43 4.27 18.08
CA ALA A 218 -3.84 3.94 18.20
C ALA A 218 -4.82 5.10 17.93
N PRO A 219 -4.55 6.38 18.30
CA PRO A 219 -5.45 7.50 18.02
C PRO A 219 -5.72 7.73 16.53
N ASP A 220 -4.81 7.35 15.65
CA ASP A 220 -4.97 7.43 14.19
C ASP A 220 -5.65 6.19 13.58
N GLY A 221 -6.05 5.24 14.43
CA GLY A 221 -6.69 3.97 14.04
C GLY A 221 -5.68 2.86 13.77
N LEU A 222 -6.03 1.66 14.24
CA LEU A 222 -5.24 0.45 14.03
C LEU A 222 -6.07 -0.61 13.31
N HIS A 223 -5.41 -1.37 12.45
CA HIS A 223 -5.92 -2.60 11.85
C HIS A 223 -5.10 -3.77 12.37
N VAL A 224 -5.75 -4.77 12.96
CA VAL A 224 -5.08 -5.91 13.59
C VAL A 224 -5.49 -7.20 12.90
N GLU A 225 -4.50 -7.88 12.33
CA GLU A 225 -4.69 -9.14 11.62
C GLU A 225 -3.99 -10.29 12.34
N ARG A 226 -4.60 -11.48 12.30
CA ARG A 226 -3.91 -12.70 12.72
C ARG A 226 -2.65 -12.89 11.88
N TRP A 227 -1.55 -13.24 12.55
CA TRP A 227 -0.30 -13.52 11.86
C TRP A 227 -0.46 -14.69 10.88
N PHE A 228 -0.26 -14.40 9.59
CA PHE A 228 -0.26 -15.42 8.55
C PHE A 228 1.14 -16.03 8.45
N PRO A 229 1.30 -17.36 8.61
CA PRO A 229 2.60 -18.03 8.51
C PRO A 229 3.04 -18.10 7.05
N LYS A 230 3.90 -17.17 6.65
CA LYS A 230 4.41 -17.07 5.27
C LYS A 230 5.28 -18.26 4.91
N ALA A 231 5.25 -18.66 3.64
CA ALA A 231 6.23 -19.55 3.05
C ALA A 231 7.65 -18.98 3.16
N ALA A 232 8.60 -19.88 3.20
CA ALA A 232 10.03 -19.54 3.22
C ALA A 232 10.78 -20.35 2.19
N LEU A 233 11.82 -19.75 1.62
CA LEU A 233 12.80 -20.40 0.75
C LEU A 233 14.19 -20.02 1.26
N ASP A 234 15.08 -21.01 1.38
CA ASP A 234 16.45 -20.82 1.89
C ASP A 234 16.51 -20.08 3.24
N GLY A 235 15.59 -20.43 4.16
CA GLY A 235 15.53 -19.83 5.50
C GLY A 235 15.04 -18.38 5.53
N ARG A 236 14.50 -17.85 4.44
CA ARG A 236 13.94 -16.49 4.35
C ARG A 236 12.46 -16.56 4.05
N VAL A 237 11.64 -15.93 4.87
CA VAL A 237 10.21 -15.76 4.57
C VAL A 237 10.04 -14.86 3.35
N LEU A 238 8.96 -15.06 2.61
CA LEU A 238 8.73 -14.31 1.38
C LEU A 238 7.27 -13.90 1.21
N ASP A 239 7.08 -12.90 0.38
CA ASP A 239 5.82 -12.54 -0.26
C ASP A 239 6.08 -12.01 -1.68
N LEU A 240 5.00 -11.79 -2.42
CA LEU A 240 5.06 -11.25 -3.77
C LEU A 240 4.44 -9.86 -3.80
N ARG A 241 5.08 -8.92 -4.51
CA ARG A 241 4.40 -7.76 -5.06
C ARG A 241 4.02 -8.09 -6.49
N VAL A 242 2.72 -8.16 -6.75
CA VAL A 242 2.15 -8.37 -8.09
C VAL A 242 1.48 -7.08 -8.56
N VAL A 243 1.92 -6.54 -9.68
CA VAL A 243 1.25 -5.40 -10.31
C VAL A 243 0.27 -5.91 -11.37
N VAL A 244 -1.01 -5.61 -11.12
CA VAL A 244 -2.10 -5.91 -12.05
C VAL A 244 -2.38 -4.65 -12.86
N ILE A 245 -2.36 -4.74 -14.18
CA ILE A 245 -2.58 -3.62 -15.11
C ILE A 245 -3.71 -4.00 -16.06
N ALA A 246 -4.71 -3.16 -16.19
CA ALA A 246 -5.90 -3.40 -17.01
C ALA A 246 -6.55 -4.77 -16.68
N GLY A 247 -6.64 -5.11 -15.37
CA GLY A 247 -7.20 -6.37 -14.89
C GLY A 247 -6.29 -7.60 -15.04
N ARG A 248 -5.08 -7.46 -15.62
CA ARG A 248 -4.16 -8.58 -15.87
C ARG A 248 -2.94 -8.51 -14.95
N PRO A 249 -2.63 -9.54 -14.13
CA PRO A 249 -1.36 -9.66 -13.41
C PRO A 249 -0.20 -9.70 -14.41
N ARG A 250 0.74 -8.74 -14.30
CA ARG A 250 1.84 -8.62 -15.28
C ARG A 250 3.21 -8.71 -14.64
N HIS A 251 3.50 -7.86 -13.67
CA HIS A 251 4.83 -7.75 -13.08
C HIS A 251 4.84 -8.36 -11.69
N VAL A 252 5.81 -9.20 -11.43
CA VAL A 252 5.96 -9.90 -10.16
C VAL A 252 7.36 -9.67 -9.59
N VAL A 253 7.41 -9.30 -8.31
CA VAL A 253 8.65 -9.24 -7.53
C VAL A 253 8.47 -10.10 -6.29
N VAL A 254 9.40 -11.02 -6.08
CA VAL A 254 9.55 -11.74 -4.81
C VAL A 254 10.32 -10.85 -3.85
N ARG A 255 9.81 -10.69 -2.63
CA ARG A 255 10.49 -9.99 -1.54
C ARG A 255 10.83 -10.99 -0.45
N THR A 256 12.10 -11.11 -0.08
CA THR A 256 12.58 -12.09 0.89
C THR A 256 13.16 -11.41 2.11
N SER A 257 12.91 -11.98 3.31
CA SER A 257 13.38 -11.41 4.58
C SER A 257 13.74 -12.50 5.59
N ARG A 258 14.66 -12.18 6.51
CA ARG A 258 14.91 -12.96 7.73
C ARG A 258 13.98 -12.59 8.89
N SER A 259 13.19 -11.54 8.72
CA SER A 259 12.17 -11.08 9.67
C SER A 259 10.77 -11.31 9.10
N PRO A 260 9.70 -11.24 9.89
CA PRO A 260 8.33 -11.37 9.38
C PRO A 260 7.93 -10.26 8.39
N MET A 261 8.71 -9.17 8.33
CA MET A 261 8.45 -8.01 7.46
C MET A 261 9.30 -8.12 6.18
N THR A 262 8.65 -8.17 5.03
CA THR A 262 9.27 -8.45 3.71
C THR A 262 9.47 -7.23 2.84
N ASN A 263 9.02 -6.04 3.27
CA ASN A 263 9.12 -4.79 2.51
C ASN A 263 10.56 -4.45 2.14
N LEU A 264 10.83 -4.17 0.86
CA LEU A 264 12.19 -3.88 0.36
C LEU A 264 12.83 -2.63 1.01
N HIS A 265 12.01 -1.64 1.37
CA HIS A 265 12.49 -0.42 2.07
C HIS A 265 13.15 -0.71 3.43
N LEU A 266 12.89 -1.88 4.02
CA LEU A 266 13.49 -2.32 5.27
C LEU A 266 14.82 -3.06 5.08
N GLY A 267 15.50 -2.88 3.96
CA GLY A 267 16.77 -3.53 3.65
C GLY A 267 16.63 -5.01 3.26
N ASN A 268 15.43 -5.44 2.92
CA ASN A 268 15.16 -6.79 2.44
C ASN A 268 15.55 -6.97 0.96
N ALA A 269 15.71 -8.21 0.53
CA ALA A 269 16.21 -8.54 -0.81
C ALA A 269 15.08 -8.95 -1.76
N ARG A 270 15.31 -8.74 -3.06
CA ARG A 270 14.52 -9.40 -4.10
C ARG A 270 14.93 -10.87 -4.18
N GLY A 271 13.96 -11.76 -4.33
CA GLY A 271 14.15 -13.18 -4.58
C GLY A 271 13.95 -13.55 -6.04
N ASP A 272 14.22 -14.81 -6.36
CA ASP A 272 14.00 -15.37 -7.67
C ASP A 272 12.54 -15.83 -7.84
N VAL A 273 11.85 -15.27 -8.83
CA VAL A 273 10.45 -15.61 -9.15
C VAL A 273 10.33 -17.06 -9.64
N ALA A 274 11.27 -17.53 -10.45
CA ALA A 274 11.23 -18.90 -10.99
C ALA A 274 11.42 -19.94 -9.87
N ALA A 275 12.33 -19.69 -8.94
CA ALA A 275 12.55 -20.55 -7.78
C ALA A 275 11.30 -20.64 -6.88
N VAL A 276 10.64 -19.50 -6.61
CA VAL A 276 9.41 -19.47 -5.80
C VAL A 276 8.26 -20.15 -6.53
N ARG A 277 8.11 -19.97 -7.85
CA ARG A 277 7.12 -20.67 -8.67
C ARG A 277 7.32 -22.18 -8.64
N ALA A 278 8.57 -22.63 -8.78
CA ALA A 278 8.91 -24.06 -8.69
C ALA A 278 8.60 -24.63 -7.30
N ALA A 279 8.92 -23.90 -6.22
CA ALA A 279 8.65 -24.33 -4.84
C ALA A 279 7.15 -24.39 -4.54
N ALA A 280 6.36 -23.44 -5.04
CA ALA A 280 4.90 -23.42 -4.89
C ALA A 280 4.21 -24.50 -5.73
N GLY A 281 4.79 -24.86 -6.86
CA GLY A 281 4.17 -25.67 -7.90
C GLY A 281 3.15 -24.88 -8.73
N GLU A 282 2.94 -25.29 -9.98
CA GLU A 282 2.11 -24.56 -10.96
C GLU A 282 0.68 -24.30 -10.48
N ARG A 283 0.06 -25.26 -9.79
CA ARG A 283 -1.32 -25.13 -9.32
C ARG A 283 -1.46 -24.02 -8.26
N ALA A 284 -0.59 -24.02 -7.24
CA ALA A 284 -0.66 -23.01 -6.19
C ALA A 284 -0.25 -21.63 -6.71
N TRP A 285 0.79 -21.59 -7.55
CA TRP A 285 1.21 -20.37 -8.22
C TRP A 285 0.08 -19.74 -9.04
N ALA A 286 -0.54 -20.50 -9.95
CA ALA A 286 -1.64 -20.04 -10.78
C ALA A 286 -2.83 -19.53 -9.95
N ALA A 287 -3.19 -20.25 -8.88
CA ALA A 287 -4.26 -19.85 -7.96
C ALA A 287 -3.94 -18.52 -7.27
N GLY A 288 -2.69 -18.33 -6.80
CA GLY A 288 -2.26 -17.06 -6.18
C GLY A 288 -2.31 -15.89 -7.16
N ILE A 289 -1.78 -16.08 -8.39
CA ILE A 289 -1.80 -15.06 -9.43
C ILE A 289 -3.25 -14.72 -9.87
N GLN A 290 -4.11 -15.72 -9.99
CA GLN A 290 -5.53 -15.51 -10.28
C GLN A 290 -6.23 -14.72 -9.16
N THR A 291 -5.86 -14.94 -7.91
CA THR A 291 -6.36 -14.13 -6.80
C THR A 291 -5.99 -12.66 -6.97
N CYS A 292 -4.80 -12.32 -7.47
CA CYS A 292 -4.44 -10.93 -7.76
C CYS A 292 -5.34 -10.32 -8.87
N ALA A 293 -5.73 -11.09 -9.88
CA ALA A 293 -6.69 -10.63 -10.88
C ALA A 293 -8.09 -10.38 -10.27
N ARG A 294 -8.53 -11.26 -9.34
CA ARG A 294 -9.79 -11.07 -8.60
C ARG A 294 -9.75 -9.83 -7.71
N VAL A 295 -8.61 -9.53 -7.08
CA VAL A 295 -8.40 -8.26 -6.35
C VAL A 295 -8.62 -7.07 -7.26
N ALA A 296 -8.02 -7.06 -8.45
CA ALA A 296 -8.20 -5.96 -9.40
C ALA A 296 -9.66 -5.83 -9.88
N ALA A 297 -10.41 -6.93 -9.95
CA ALA A 297 -11.84 -6.91 -10.29
C ALA A 297 -12.71 -6.20 -9.22
N CYS A 298 -12.22 -6.06 -7.98
CA CYS A 298 -12.87 -5.22 -6.96
C CYS A 298 -12.69 -3.71 -7.25
N PHE A 299 -11.80 -3.34 -8.19
CA PHE A 299 -11.48 -1.96 -8.58
C PHE A 299 -11.56 -1.79 -10.11
N PRO A 300 -12.71 -2.04 -10.74
CA PRO A 300 -12.82 -2.22 -12.19
C PRO A 300 -12.52 -0.96 -13.00
N ARG A 301 -12.54 0.22 -12.36
CA ARG A 301 -12.25 1.50 -13.00
C ARG A 301 -10.87 2.06 -12.64
N THR A 302 -9.99 1.19 -12.13
CA THR A 302 -8.61 1.54 -11.77
C THR A 302 -7.65 0.80 -12.69
N LEU A 303 -6.80 1.55 -13.41
CA LEU A 303 -5.90 1.02 -14.44
C LEU A 303 -4.90 0.01 -13.86
N HIS A 304 -4.39 0.28 -12.66
CA HIS A 304 -3.42 -0.60 -12.02
C HIS A 304 -3.61 -0.69 -10.51
N VAL A 305 -3.31 -1.85 -9.96
CA VAL A 305 -3.23 -2.10 -8.52
C VAL A 305 -1.99 -2.91 -8.20
N GLY A 306 -1.34 -2.61 -7.09
CA GLY A 306 -0.25 -3.42 -6.54
C GLY A 306 -0.77 -4.34 -5.45
N VAL A 307 -0.66 -5.64 -5.63
CA VAL A 307 -1.14 -6.65 -4.67
C VAL A 307 0.04 -7.27 -3.94
N ASP A 308 -0.01 -7.29 -2.62
CA ASP A 308 0.95 -8.02 -1.78
C ASP A 308 0.35 -9.39 -1.47
N LEU A 309 0.86 -10.43 -2.13
CA LEU A 309 0.39 -11.80 -2.03
C LEU A 309 1.36 -12.62 -1.18
N MET A 310 0.85 -13.33 -0.19
CA MET A 310 1.60 -14.27 0.65
C MET A 310 1.20 -15.71 0.32
N PHE A 311 2.17 -16.60 0.13
CA PHE A 311 1.93 -18.04 0.21
C PHE A 311 2.09 -18.50 1.66
N GLY A 312 1.28 -19.45 2.10
CA GLY A 312 1.39 -20.10 3.40
C GLY A 312 2.61 -21.02 3.50
N ALA A 313 3.06 -21.30 4.71
CA ALA A 313 4.27 -22.08 4.98
C ALA A 313 4.28 -23.49 4.30
N GLY A 314 3.11 -24.04 4.02
CA GLY A 314 2.97 -25.31 3.30
C GLY A 314 2.72 -25.17 1.80
N TRP A 315 2.79 -23.99 1.22
CA TRP A 315 2.48 -23.66 -0.20
C TRP A 315 1.07 -24.07 -0.68
N ARG A 316 0.18 -24.47 0.23
CA ARG A 316 -1.16 -24.99 -0.11
C ARG A 316 -2.22 -23.89 -0.13
N ASP A 317 -1.99 -22.85 0.64
CA ASP A 317 -2.85 -21.70 0.82
C ASP A 317 -2.10 -20.41 0.51
N HIS A 318 -2.85 -19.35 0.28
CA HIS A 318 -2.32 -18.02 0.09
C HIS A 318 -3.30 -16.98 0.64
N ALA A 319 -2.82 -15.78 0.90
CA ALA A 319 -3.63 -14.65 1.33
C ALA A 319 -3.07 -13.33 0.79
N VAL A 320 -3.95 -12.36 0.61
CA VAL A 320 -3.58 -10.99 0.28
C VAL A 320 -3.28 -10.24 1.57
N ALA A 321 -2.07 -9.67 1.67
CA ALA A 321 -1.63 -8.90 2.83
C ALA A 321 -2.03 -7.42 2.73
N GLU A 322 -2.02 -6.86 1.52
CA GLU A 322 -2.29 -5.45 1.25
C GLU A 322 -2.57 -5.23 -0.24
N VAL A 323 -3.39 -4.22 -0.54
CA VAL A 323 -3.58 -3.71 -1.91
C VAL A 323 -3.14 -2.25 -1.94
N ASN A 324 -2.37 -1.89 -2.97
CA ASN A 324 -1.70 -0.60 -3.05
C ASN A 324 -2.12 0.15 -4.31
N ALA A 325 -2.72 1.34 -4.16
CA ALA A 325 -3.09 2.23 -5.26
C ALA A 325 -1.87 2.74 -6.05
N PHE A 326 -0.71 2.81 -5.39
CA PHE A 326 0.55 3.32 -5.94
C PHE A 326 1.66 2.26 -5.89
N GLY A 327 1.28 0.99 -6.06
CA GLY A 327 2.19 -0.16 -5.91
C GLY A 327 3.02 -0.52 -7.14
N ASP A 328 3.03 0.31 -8.16
CA ASP A 328 3.57 0.06 -9.50
C ASP A 328 5.05 0.44 -9.71
N LEU A 329 5.70 1.04 -8.72
CA LEU A 329 7.13 1.36 -8.81
C LEU A 329 7.99 0.09 -8.61
N LEU A 330 8.31 -0.59 -9.70
CA LEU A 330 9.14 -1.79 -9.74
C LEU A 330 10.36 -1.59 -10.69
N PRO A 331 11.37 -0.82 -10.28
CA PRO A 331 12.51 -0.53 -11.15
C PRO A 331 13.22 -1.78 -11.65
N GLY A 332 13.47 -1.85 -12.96
CA GLY A 332 14.20 -2.95 -13.59
C GLY A 332 13.41 -4.27 -13.71
N VAL A 333 12.10 -4.26 -13.45
CA VAL A 333 11.24 -5.43 -13.67
C VAL A 333 10.51 -5.27 -14.99
N LEU A 334 10.75 -6.20 -15.90
CA LEU A 334 10.09 -6.22 -17.21
C LEU A 334 9.14 -7.41 -17.31
N ALA A 335 8.03 -7.22 -17.99
CA ALA A 335 7.13 -8.25 -18.46
C ALA A 335 6.80 -7.97 -19.92
N ASP A 336 7.01 -8.95 -20.80
CA ASP A 336 6.85 -8.82 -22.25
C ASP A 336 7.64 -7.62 -22.82
N GLY A 337 8.84 -7.36 -22.27
CA GLY A 337 9.72 -6.26 -22.69
C GLY A 337 9.34 -4.88 -22.16
N LEU A 338 8.24 -4.73 -21.43
CA LEU A 338 7.77 -3.47 -20.88
C LEU A 338 7.95 -3.43 -19.35
N ASP A 339 8.31 -2.25 -18.83
CA ASP A 339 8.17 -1.98 -17.41
C ASP A 339 6.71 -1.69 -17.04
N THR A 340 6.44 -1.45 -15.76
CA THR A 340 5.08 -1.21 -15.26
C THR A 340 4.43 0.02 -15.89
N TYR A 341 5.18 1.05 -16.22
CA TYR A 341 4.67 2.29 -16.82
C TYR A 341 4.44 2.12 -18.32
N GLY A 342 5.37 1.47 -19.01
CA GLY A 342 5.20 1.09 -20.42
C GLY A 342 3.97 0.21 -20.65
N ALA A 343 3.74 -0.76 -19.75
CA ALA A 343 2.56 -1.62 -19.82
C ALA A 343 1.25 -0.86 -19.55
N GLN A 344 1.26 0.15 -18.68
CA GLN A 344 0.10 1.02 -18.46
C GLN A 344 -0.19 1.88 -19.70
N VAL A 345 0.85 2.50 -20.29
CA VAL A 345 0.70 3.30 -21.50
C VAL A 345 0.22 2.45 -22.66
N ALA A 346 0.75 1.23 -22.85
CA ALA A 346 0.28 0.30 -23.86
C ALA A 346 -1.21 -0.03 -23.68
N ALA A 347 -1.66 -0.32 -22.45
CA ALA A 347 -3.06 -0.56 -22.16
C ALA A 347 -3.97 0.64 -22.53
N LEU A 348 -3.50 1.87 -22.33
CA LEU A 348 -4.22 3.08 -22.73
C LEU A 348 -4.29 3.24 -24.25
N VAL A 349 -3.21 2.95 -24.96
CA VAL A 349 -3.16 2.96 -26.43
C VAL A 349 -4.08 1.89 -27.01
N ASP A 350 -4.14 0.72 -26.38
CA ASP A 350 -5.04 -0.39 -26.74
C ASP A 350 -6.52 -0.14 -26.38
N GLY A 351 -6.83 1.07 -25.87
CA GLY A 351 -8.22 1.50 -25.64
C GLY A 351 -8.77 1.09 -24.27
N TRP A 352 -7.90 0.80 -23.25
CA TRP A 352 -8.43 0.63 -21.90
C TRP A 352 -9.14 1.91 -21.43
N ALA A 353 -10.44 1.80 -21.21
CA ALA A 353 -11.29 2.90 -20.75
C ALA A 353 -11.81 2.71 -19.31
N GLY A 354 -11.37 1.61 -18.64
CA GLY A 354 -12.07 1.16 -17.44
C GLY A 354 -13.50 0.70 -17.77
N ALA A 355 -14.19 0.08 -16.84
CA ALA A 355 -15.64 -0.21 -17.00
C ALA A 355 -16.51 1.07 -16.95
N ALA A 356 -15.97 2.22 -17.32
CA ALA A 356 -16.53 3.55 -17.09
C ALA A 356 -17.31 4.14 -18.29
N CYS A 357 -17.49 3.38 -19.36
CA CYS A 357 -18.32 3.81 -20.49
C CYS A 357 -19.64 3.03 -20.62
N ALA A 358 -20.17 2.50 -19.51
CA ALA A 358 -21.58 2.14 -19.41
C ALA A 358 -22.19 3.05 -18.35
N THR A 359 -22.79 4.14 -18.82
CA THR A 359 -23.62 5.09 -18.07
C THR A 359 -24.68 4.41 -17.26
#